data_6b94d3d6f539c6e217a8016450824e14
#
_entry.id   6b94d3d6f539c6e217a8016450824e14
#
_cell.length_a   1.000
_cell.length_b   1.000
_cell.length_c   1.000
_cell.angle_alpha   90.00
_cell.angle_beta   90.00
_cell.angle_gamma   90.00
#
_symmetry.space_group_name_H-M   'P 1'
#
loop_
_entity.id
_entity.type
_entity.pdbx_description
1 polymer ?
#
loop_
_entity_poly.entity_id
_entity_poly.type
_entity_poly.pdbx_seq_one_letter_code
_entity_poly.pdbx_strand_id
1 'polypeptide(L)'
;MKTKNKQILLAAALACAVAVFGAFAPADAAEKKTNILFILVDNLGYGEIGSYGGGVTRGAPTPRIDSLAGEGIRLLNMNMETQCTPSRSSLMTGRFSIRSGTYAVPFGGVPEGLTQWEITIAESLSDAGYATALYGKWHLGSHDGRLPNDQGFDEWYGIPRTTDEAMWPSSPGWSPEIVPPEKIMEGKKGEKSLALKDYDVEQRRLIDAEITKRSIAFMGRQSKAGKPFFAYVALTQPHLPTEPNPAFKGKTGNGDWADMLAEMDSNVGQMLDAVDKLGIRDNTIVVFTSDNGAEFMRPWDGWSGPWRGQYFTALEGGIRVPFLIRWPGKIAAGRVSNEIVHGVDMFATLAKLAGAKVPTDRPMDSLDQSDFFLGKSEKSAREGFPIWCGDRLTAVKWRNWKLHFIRQDTMFDPPAKLGIPSIINLYTDPREEKPTADTWVVTPMLKIVGSFEQSVKQHPLIPMGTPDPYTPPK
;
A
#
# COMPACT_ATOMS: atom_id res chain seq x y z
N MET A 1 -77.13 -36.08 22.87
CA MET A 1 -76.55 -35.39 21.69
C MET A 1 -75.96 -33.97 22.00
N LYS A 2 -75.47 -33.71 23.19
CA LYS A 2 -74.91 -32.34 23.54
C LYS A 2 -73.43 -32.32 23.96
N THR A 3 -72.72 -33.47 23.87
CA THR A 3 -71.30 -33.55 24.32
C THR A 3 -70.26 -33.68 23.18
N LYS A 4 -70.69 -33.97 21.92
CA LYS A 4 -69.74 -34.04 20.78
C LYS A 4 -69.38 -32.74 20.12
N ASN A 5 -70.16 -31.63 20.29
CA ASN A 5 -69.88 -30.34 19.65
C ASN A 5 -68.92 -29.48 20.41
N LYS A 6 -68.63 -29.77 21.70
CA LYS A 6 -67.62 -28.97 22.46
C LYS A 6 -66.18 -29.39 22.19
N GLN A 7 -65.93 -30.63 21.76
CA GLN A 7 -64.58 -31.11 21.48
C GLN A 7 -64.07 -30.69 20.08
N ILE A 8 -64.99 -30.46 19.13
CA ILE A 8 -64.61 -30.02 17.77
C ILE A 8 -64.26 -28.54 17.75
N LEU A 9 -64.86 -27.72 18.60
CA LEU A 9 -64.54 -26.29 18.73
C LEU A 9 -63.21 -26.04 19.46
N LEU A 10 -62.78 -26.92 20.36
CA LEU A 10 -61.46 -26.78 21.03
C LEU A 10 -60.31 -27.20 20.13
N ALA A 11 -60.51 -28.18 19.23
CA ALA A 11 -59.50 -28.63 18.28
C ALA A 11 -59.26 -27.61 17.16
N ALA A 12 -60.28 -26.84 16.73
CA ALA A 12 -60.15 -25.77 15.73
C ALA A 12 -59.47 -24.52 16.31
N ALA A 13 -59.63 -24.20 17.60
CA ALA A 13 -58.95 -23.09 18.24
C ALA A 13 -57.47 -23.34 18.51
N LEU A 14 -57.06 -24.60 18.73
CA LEU A 14 -55.65 -24.95 18.92
C LEU A 14 -54.87 -25.03 17.59
N ALA A 15 -55.54 -25.35 16.49
CA ALA A 15 -54.89 -25.38 15.15
C ALA A 15 -54.62 -23.98 14.59
N CYS A 16 -55.40 -22.93 14.95
CA CYS A 16 -55.16 -21.54 14.55
C CYS A 16 -54.08 -20.86 15.39
N ALA A 17 -53.81 -21.32 16.64
CA ALA A 17 -52.76 -20.74 17.49
C ALA A 17 -51.34 -21.19 17.15
N VAL A 18 -51.17 -22.34 16.44
CA VAL A 18 -49.87 -22.87 16.02
C VAL A 18 -49.42 -22.33 14.65
N ALA A 19 -50.34 -21.73 13.86
CA ALA A 19 -50.01 -21.21 12.53
C ALA A 19 -49.45 -19.75 12.52
N VAL A 20 -49.42 -19.05 13.67
CA VAL A 20 -48.96 -17.67 13.78
C VAL A 20 -47.52 -17.57 14.35
N PHE A 21 -46.93 -18.67 14.85
CA PHE A 21 -45.55 -18.71 15.35
C PHE A 21 -44.50 -19.31 14.37
N GLY A 22 -44.88 -19.53 13.14
CA GLY A 22 -43.99 -20.08 12.14
C GLY A 22 -43.74 -19.14 11.00
N ALA A 23 -42.80 -18.18 11.13
CA ALA A 23 -41.94 -17.59 10.10
C ALA A 23 -41.39 -16.21 10.50
N PHE A 24 -40.73 -16.11 11.64
CA PHE A 24 -39.58 -15.21 11.72
C PHE A 24 -38.34 -16.10 11.66
N ALA A 25 -37.97 -16.54 10.44
CA ALA A 25 -36.59 -16.82 10.18
C ALA A 25 -35.85 -15.50 10.45
N PRO A 26 -34.80 -15.48 11.30
CA PRO A 26 -33.99 -14.28 11.39
C PRO A 26 -33.56 -13.97 9.97
N ALA A 27 -33.87 -12.80 9.47
CA ALA A 27 -33.27 -12.30 8.26
C ALA A 27 -31.77 -12.52 8.46
N ASP A 28 -31.11 -13.28 7.59
CA ASP A 28 -29.67 -13.42 7.59
C ASP A 28 -29.12 -12.01 7.72
N ALA A 29 -28.59 -11.68 8.90
CA ALA A 29 -27.96 -10.40 9.11
C ALA A 29 -26.81 -10.38 8.11
N ALA A 30 -26.97 -9.63 7.02
CA ALA A 30 -25.97 -9.54 5.97
C ALA A 30 -24.62 -9.33 6.65
N GLU A 31 -23.68 -10.24 6.41
CA GLU A 31 -22.38 -10.24 7.09
C GLU A 31 -21.79 -8.84 6.98
N LYS A 32 -21.53 -8.22 8.14
CA LYS A 32 -21.05 -6.83 8.18
C LYS A 32 -19.73 -6.73 7.44
N LYS A 33 -19.70 -5.95 6.36
CA LYS A 33 -18.48 -5.73 5.59
C LYS A 33 -17.35 -5.21 6.47
N THR A 34 -16.15 -5.70 6.25
CA THR A 34 -14.96 -5.39 7.04
C THR A 34 -14.38 -4.04 6.65
N ASN A 35 -14.01 -3.22 7.61
CA ASN A 35 -13.26 -2.00 7.37
C ASN A 35 -11.80 -2.30 6.99
N ILE A 36 -11.19 -1.39 6.25
CA ILE A 36 -9.78 -1.49 5.86
C ILE A 36 -9.08 -0.18 6.23
N LEU A 37 -8.10 -0.27 7.11
CA LEU A 37 -7.12 0.78 7.40
C LEU A 37 -5.79 0.38 6.79
N PHE A 38 -5.41 1.00 5.69
CA PHE A 38 -4.16 0.77 4.99
C PHE A 38 -3.20 1.92 5.25
N ILE A 39 -2.14 1.66 6.02
CA ILE A 39 -1.12 2.64 6.39
C ILE A 39 0.10 2.38 5.52
N LEU A 40 0.41 3.32 4.62
CA LEU A 40 1.59 3.32 3.79
C LEU A 40 2.53 4.41 4.27
N VAL A 41 3.78 4.07 4.54
CA VAL A 41 4.83 5.04 4.85
C VAL A 41 5.79 5.16 3.66
N ASP A 42 6.61 6.20 3.64
CA ASP A 42 7.38 6.63 2.49
C ASP A 42 8.88 6.42 2.72
N ASN A 43 9.51 5.56 1.90
CA ASN A 43 10.95 5.26 1.94
C ASN A 43 11.45 4.61 3.25
N LEU A 44 10.60 3.90 3.98
CA LEU A 44 11.03 3.21 5.21
C LEU A 44 11.78 1.93 4.88
N GLY A 45 13.04 1.87 5.29
CA GLY A 45 13.87 0.67 5.12
C GLY A 45 13.36 -0.54 5.90
N TYR A 46 13.61 -1.73 5.33
CA TYR A 46 13.23 -3.01 5.95
C TYR A 46 13.66 -3.14 7.42
N GLY A 47 14.87 -2.68 7.74
CA GLY A 47 15.47 -2.85 9.07
C GLY A 47 15.21 -1.72 10.06
N GLU A 48 14.42 -0.69 9.74
CA GLU A 48 14.28 0.49 10.61
C GLU A 48 13.44 0.25 11.85
N ILE A 49 12.35 -0.52 11.76
CA ILE A 49 11.44 -0.76 12.89
C ILE A 49 11.88 -1.94 13.74
N GLY A 50 11.45 -1.96 15.02
CA GLY A 50 11.90 -2.94 16.02
C GLY A 50 11.57 -4.38 15.64
N SER A 51 10.39 -4.65 15.12
CA SER A 51 9.97 -5.99 14.68
C SER A 51 10.79 -6.56 13.51
N TYR A 52 11.61 -5.72 12.86
CA TYR A 52 12.54 -6.12 11.78
C TYR A 52 14.03 -5.92 12.14
N GLY A 53 14.31 -5.71 13.42
CA GLY A 53 15.68 -5.68 13.95
C GLY A 53 16.22 -4.26 14.21
N GLY A 54 15.49 -3.21 13.85
CA GLY A 54 15.80 -1.82 14.15
C GLY A 54 15.24 -1.36 15.51
N GLY A 55 14.48 -0.28 15.51
CA GLY A 55 13.88 0.26 16.72
C GLY A 55 14.93 0.65 17.74
N VAL A 56 14.92 0.02 18.93
CA VAL A 56 15.87 0.29 20.01
C VAL A 56 17.32 0.16 19.56
N THR A 57 17.66 -0.83 18.74
CA THR A 57 19.02 -1.05 18.24
C THR A 57 19.52 0.08 17.34
N ARG A 58 18.58 0.83 16.73
CA ARG A 58 18.85 2.02 15.91
C ARG A 58 18.65 3.32 16.69
N GLY A 59 18.24 3.24 17.98
CA GLY A 59 17.96 4.42 18.78
C GLY A 59 16.65 5.14 18.43
N ALA A 60 15.74 4.46 17.74
CA ALA A 60 14.43 4.94 17.34
C ALA A 60 13.34 3.88 17.62
N PRO A 61 12.96 3.66 18.90
CA PRO A 61 11.97 2.62 19.25
C PRO A 61 10.62 2.87 18.57
N THR A 62 10.01 1.76 18.08
CA THR A 62 8.73 1.76 17.35
C THR A 62 7.71 0.82 18.00
N PRO A 63 7.41 0.96 19.30
CA PRO A 63 6.62 -0.04 20.05
C PRO A 63 5.18 -0.18 19.54
N ARG A 64 4.58 0.86 18.97
CA ARG A 64 3.20 0.84 18.49
C ARG A 64 3.08 0.08 17.16
N ILE A 65 4.01 0.31 16.25
CA ILE A 65 4.11 -0.44 14.99
C ILE A 65 4.47 -1.89 15.29
N ASP A 66 5.42 -2.13 16.22
CA ASP A 66 5.85 -3.47 16.59
C ASP A 66 4.75 -4.32 17.23
N SER A 67 3.77 -3.68 17.88
CA SER A 67 2.61 -4.40 18.42
C SER A 67 1.79 -5.11 17.34
N LEU A 68 1.70 -4.55 16.13
CA LEU A 68 1.02 -5.20 15.00
C LEU A 68 1.67 -6.53 14.62
N ALA A 69 3.00 -6.64 14.73
CA ALA A 69 3.71 -7.89 14.46
C ALA A 69 3.31 -9.03 15.42
N GLY A 70 3.05 -8.69 16.68
CA GLY A 70 2.55 -9.63 17.69
C GLY A 70 1.06 -9.97 17.54
N GLU A 71 0.28 -9.08 16.94
CA GLU A 71 -1.17 -9.18 16.82
C GLU A 71 -1.66 -9.75 15.47
N GLY A 72 -0.76 -9.96 14.52
CA GLY A 72 -1.10 -10.42 13.18
C GLY A 72 0.04 -11.17 12.50
N ILE A 73 0.21 -10.93 11.19
CA ILE A 73 1.30 -11.51 10.40
C ILE A 73 2.37 -10.46 10.15
N ARG A 74 3.63 -10.89 10.33
CA ARG A 74 4.83 -10.20 9.85
C ARG A 74 5.39 -10.94 8.63
N LEU A 75 5.43 -10.28 7.47
CA LEU A 75 6.04 -10.83 6.27
C LEU A 75 7.51 -10.44 6.18
N LEU A 76 8.39 -11.41 6.01
CA LEU A 76 9.81 -11.19 5.83
C LEU A 76 10.19 -11.00 4.34
N ASN A 77 9.25 -11.19 3.43
CA ASN A 77 9.48 -11.14 1.98
C ASN A 77 8.34 -10.42 1.23
N MET A 78 7.89 -9.30 1.82
CA MET A 78 7.06 -8.34 1.10
C MET A 78 7.92 -7.52 0.17
N ASN A 79 7.48 -7.36 -1.07
CA ASN A 79 8.22 -6.65 -2.12
C ASN A 79 7.35 -5.54 -2.71
N MET A 80 8.00 -4.46 -3.08
CA MET A 80 7.41 -3.33 -3.79
C MET A 80 8.18 -3.07 -5.08
N GLU A 81 7.75 -2.10 -5.86
CA GLU A 81 8.54 -1.56 -6.96
C GLU A 81 9.73 -0.75 -6.40
N THR A 82 10.60 -0.28 -7.28
CA THR A 82 11.86 0.35 -6.87
C THR A 82 11.75 1.82 -6.47
N GLN A 83 10.58 2.44 -6.62
CA GLN A 83 10.34 3.87 -6.39
C GLN A 83 8.90 4.12 -5.92
N CYS A 84 8.64 5.33 -5.37
CA CYS A 84 7.34 5.74 -4.82
C CYS A 84 6.19 5.64 -5.84
N THR A 85 6.26 6.37 -6.96
CA THR A 85 5.22 6.39 -8.00
C THR A 85 4.94 4.98 -8.55
N PRO A 86 5.94 4.19 -8.98
CA PRO A 86 5.73 2.81 -9.39
C PRO A 86 5.02 1.95 -8.35
N SER A 87 5.46 1.99 -7.11
CA SER A 87 4.89 1.18 -6.02
C SER A 87 3.44 1.56 -5.72
N ARG A 88 3.17 2.86 -5.62
CA ARG A 88 1.81 3.37 -5.35
C ARG A 88 0.87 3.04 -6.50
N SER A 89 1.35 3.12 -7.75
CA SER A 89 0.59 2.73 -8.93
C SER A 89 0.26 1.24 -8.93
N SER A 90 1.26 0.37 -8.73
CA SER A 90 1.02 -1.07 -8.74
C SER A 90 0.09 -1.52 -7.60
N LEU A 91 0.20 -0.89 -6.42
CA LEU A 91 -0.68 -1.13 -5.29
C LEU A 91 -2.12 -0.69 -5.59
N MET A 92 -2.31 0.49 -6.21
CA MET A 92 -3.63 1.03 -6.53
C MET A 92 -4.31 0.27 -7.67
N THR A 93 -3.57 -0.13 -8.71
CA THR A 93 -4.16 -0.71 -9.94
C THR A 93 -4.13 -2.23 -9.99
N GLY A 94 -3.34 -2.91 -9.15
CA GLY A 94 -3.11 -4.35 -9.25
C GLY A 94 -2.36 -4.75 -10.53
N ARG A 95 -1.66 -3.80 -11.17
CA ARG A 95 -0.86 -3.97 -12.39
C ARG A 95 0.53 -3.43 -12.14
N PHE A 96 1.57 -4.08 -12.67
CA PHE A 96 2.92 -3.51 -12.57
C PHE A 96 2.97 -2.12 -13.22
N SER A 97 3.67 -1.19 -12.61
CA SER A 97 3.73 0.22 -13.00
C SER A 97 4.17 0.46 -14.45
N ILE A 98 4.96 -0.47 -14.99
CA ILE A 98 5.36 -0.44 -16.41
C ILE A 98 4.15 -0.52 -17.36
N ARG A 99 3.02 -1.15 -16.95
CA ARG A 99 1.82 -1.25 -17.78
C ARG A 99 1.05 0.06 -17.87
N SER A 100 1.07 0.86 -16.81
CA SER A 100 0.27 2.08 -16.68
C SER A 100 1.03 3.37 -17.01
N GLY A 101 2.29 3.26 -17.47
CA GLY A 101 3.11 4.43 -17.77
C GLY A 101 3.58 5.21 -16.53
N THR A 102 3.53 4.58 -15.35
CA THR A 102 3.90 5.18 -14.06
C THR A 102 5.17 4.54 -13.47
N TYR A 103 6.04 4.05 -14.33
CA TYR A 103 7.22 3.26 -13.97
C TYR A 103 8.40 4.08 -13.41
N ALA A 104 8.28 5.39 -13.32
CA ALA A 104 9.27 6.26 -12.72
C ALA A 104 8.60 7.46 -12.04
N VAL A 105 9.32 8.06 -11.09
CA VAL A 105 8.93 9.35 -10.50
C VAL A 105 9.00 10.42 -11.59
N PRO A 106 7.94 11.21 -11.82
CA PRO A 106 7.94 12.23 -12.86
C PRO A 106 8.74 13.46 -12.43
N PHE A 107 9.59 13.95 -13.33
CA PHE A 107 10.37 15.18 -13.14
C PHE A 107 9.74 16.42 -13.80
N GLY A 108 8.45 16.36 -14.14
CA GLY A 108 7.71 17.44 -14.77
C GLY A 108 7.78 17.45 -16.31
N GLY A 109 7.08 18.39 -16.94
CA GLY A 109 7.08 18.61 -18.39
C GLY A 109 6.19 17.67 -19.21
N VAL A 110 5.60 16.66 -18.61
CA VAL A 110 4.64 15.74 -19.25
C VAL A 110 3.45 15.50 -18.33
N PRO A 111 2.27 15.12 -18.84
CA PRO A 111 1.18 14.63 -18.01
C PRO A 111 1.68 13.46 -17.14
N GLU A 112 1.45 13.54 -15.85
CA GLU A 112 1.95 12.57 -14.89
C GLU A 112 0.84 11.78 -14.23
N GLY A 113 1.17 10.57 -13.74
CA GLY A 113 0.28 9.73 -12.98
C GLY A 113 -0.61 8.82 -13.80
N LEU A 114 -1.60 8.26 -13.14
CA LEU A 114 -2.53 7.29 -13.72
C LEU A 114 -3.47 7.98 -14.70
N THR A 115 -3.65 7.36 -15.88
CA THR A 115 -4.75 7.75 -16.77
C THR A 115 -6.10 7.38 -16.15
N GLN A 116 -7.16 8.10 -16.49
CA GLN A 116 -8.53 7.80 -16.04
C GLN A 116 -9.04 6.43 -16.54
N TRP A 117 -8.36 5.81 -17.49
CA TRP A 117 -8.68 4.46 -17.93
C TRP A 117 -8.30 3.40 -16.90
N GLU A 118 -7.28 3.63 -16.07
CA GLU A 118 -6.93 2.69 -15.02
C GLU A 118 -8.06 2.63 -13.98
N ILE A 119 -8.23 1.45 -13.38
CA ILE A 119 -9.17 1.24 -12.28
C ILE A 119 -8.36 1.02 -11.01
N THR A 120 -8.62 1.83 -10.01
CA THR A 120 -7.97 1.71 -8.71
C THR A 120 -8.74 0.80 -7.76
N ILE A 121 -8.06 0.31 -6.72
CA ILE A 121 -8.72 -0.42 -5.63
C ILE A 121 -9.77 0.46 -4.92
N ALA A 122 -9.56 1.78 -4.87
CA ALA A 122 -10.54 2.71 -4.29
C ALA A 122 -11.84 2.75 -5.09
N GLU A 123 -11.78 2.74 -6.44
CA GLU A 123 -12.96 2.63 -7.30
C GLU A 123 -13.67 1.30 -7.09
N SER A 124 -12.94 0.18 -7.12
CA SER A 124 -13.51 -1.16 -6.90
C SER A 124 -14.19 -1.30 -5.53
N LEU A 125 -13.62 -0.70 -4.49
CA LEU A 125 -14.22 -0.69 -3.15
C LEU A 125 -15.40 0.30 -3.05
N SER A 126 -15.32 1.46 -3.69
CA SER A 126 -16.44 2.42 -3.78
C SER A 126 -17.66 1.77 -4.44
N ASP A 127 -17.46 1.05 -5.56
CA ASP A 127 -18.51 0.30 -6.25
C ASP A 127 -19.09 -0.84 -5.39
N ALA A 128 -18.28 -1.39 -4.51
CA ALA A 128 -18.72 -2.37 -3.50
C ALA A 128 -19.41 -1.72 -2.29
N GLY A 129 -19.62 -0.40 -2.27
CA GLY A 129 -20.36 0.32 -1.24
C GLY A 129 -19.51 0.77 -0.03
N TYR A 130 -18.20 0.78 -0.14
CA TYR A 130 -17.31 1.35 0.86
C TYR A 130 -17.30 2.87 0.78
N ALA A 131 -17.14 3.53 1.93
CA ALA A 131 -16.65 4.89 1.96
C ALA A 131 -15.14 4.86 1.77
N THR A 132 -14.58 5.68 0.87
CA THR A 132 -13.17 5.66 0.51
C THR A 132 -12.52 7.01 0.83
N ALA A 133 -11.35 6.99 1.47
CA ALA A 133 -10.61 8.21 1.74
C ALA A 133 -9.10 8.01 1.59
N LEU A 134 -8.43 9.06 1.08
CA LEU A 134 -6.97 9.17 1.05
C LEU A 134 -6.53 10.33 1.92
N TYR A 135 -5.58 10.06 2.80
CA TYR A 135 -4.92 11.11 3.60
C TYR A 135 -3.42 10.98 3.46
N GLY A 136 -2.77 12.00 2.89
CA GLY A 136 -1.33 12.07 2.74
C GLY A 136 -0.83 12.21 1.30
N LYS A 137 0.29 11.54 1.00
CA LYS A 137 0.95 11.60 -0.32
C LYS A 137 0.24 10.72 -1.34
N TRP A 138 -0.19 11.34 -2.46
CA TRP A 138 -0.79 10.62 -3.59
C TRP A 138 0.26 10.09 -4.57
N HIS A 139 0.99 10.99 -5.22
CA HIS A 139 2.08 10.75 -6.16
C HIS A 139 1.69 9.96 -7.44
N LEU A 140 0.42 10.03 -7.84
CA LEU A 140 -0.12 9.37 -9.03
C LEU A 140 -0.87 10.33 -9.97
N GLY A 141 -0.50 11.61 -9.93
CA GLY A 141 -1.01 12.69 -10.75
C GLY A 141 -1.43 13.91 -9.95
N SER A 142 -1.11 15.10 -10.46
CA SER A 142 -1.30 16.38 -9.75
C SER A 142 -2.30 17.33 -10.42
N HIS A 143 -2.90 16.92 -11.53
CA HIS A 143 -3.87 17.75 -12.27
C HIS A 143 -5.28 17.18 -12.20
N ASP A 144 -6.25 18.05 -12.51
CA ASP A 144 -7.66 17.67 -12.63
C ASP A 144 -7.81 16.40 -13.51
N GLY A 145 -8.60 15.44 -13.06
CA GLY A 145 -8.79 14.14 -13.69
C GLY A 145 -7.82 13.04 -13.19
N ARG A 146 -6.75 13.40 -12.45
CA ARG A 146 -5.77 12.43 -11.91
C ARG A 146 -5.56 12.54 -10.41
N LEU A 147 -6.31 13.40 -9.72
CA LEU A 147 -6.28 13.54 -8.28
C LEU A 147 -7.05 12.40 -7.60
N PRO A 148 -6.86 12.17 -6.30
CA PRO A 148 -7.51 11.04 -5.61
C PRO A 148 -9.03 10.99 -5.74
N ASN A 149 -9.71 12.14 -5.72
CA ASN A 149 -11.17 12.22 -5.91
C ASN A 149 -11.64 11.88 -7.33
N ASP A 150 -10.73 11.93 -8.32
CA ASP A 150 -10.98 11.48 -9.69
C ASP A 150 -10.69 9.98 -9.86
N GLN A 151 -10.01 9.36 -8.89
CA GLN A 151 -9.49 7.99 -8.90
C GLN A 151 -10.13 7.13 -7.78
N GLY A 152 -11.39 7.40 -7.46
CA GLY A 152 -12.23 6.54 -6.62
C GLY A 152 -12.29 6.87 -5.14
N PHE A 153 -11.60 7.90 -4.64
CA PHE A 153 -11.72 8.34 -3.27
C PHE A 153 -12.86 9.34 -3.09
N ASP A 154 -13.76 9.06 -2.13
CA ASP A 154 -14.89 9.96 -1.80
C ASP A 154 -14.39 11.30 -1.21
N GLU A 155 -13.28 11.26 -0.46
CA GLU A 155 -12.61 12.45 0.06
C GLU A 155 -11.10 12.24 0.16
N TRP A 156 -10.33 13.33 0.09
CA TRP A 156 -8.90 13.28 0.29
C TRP A 156 -8.35 14.59 0.86
N TYR A 157 -7.17 14.48 1.49
CA TYR A 157 -6.37 15.60 1.96
C TYR A 157 -4.89 15.21 1.93
N GLY A 158 -4.03 16.07 1.42
CA GLY A 158 -2.59 15.84 1.44
C GLY A 158 -1.85 16.56 0.33
N ILE A 159 -0.79 15.93 -0.16
CA ILE A 159 0.03 16.43 -1.25
C ILE A 159 -0.13 15.56 -2.50
N PRO A 160 -0.36 16.17 -3.68
CA PRO A 160 -0.53 15.40 -4.92
C PRO A 160 0.80 14.81 -5.44
N ARG A 161 1.94 15.41 -5.09
CA ARG A 161 3.28 15.02 -5.54
C ARG A 161 4.13 14.47 -4.39
N THR A 162 5.36 14.96 -4.21
CA THR A 162 6.31 14.39 -3.26
C THR A 162 6.74 15.38 -2.18
N THR A 163 7.38 14.87 -1.13
CA THR A 163 7.69 15.62 0.09
C THR A 163 8.88 16.56 -0.03
N ASP A 164 9.87 16.21 -0.87
CA ASP A 164 11.08 17.02 -1.08
C ASP A 164 10.81 18.38 -1.76
N GLU A 165 9.68 18.52 -2.42
CA GLU A 165 9.21 19.79 -3.00
C GLU A 165 8.92 20.86 -1.94
N ALA A 166 8.72 20.48 -0.68
CA ALA A 166 8.66 21.41 0.45
C ALA A 166 9.94 22.24 0.63
N MET A 167 11.08 21.77 0.12
CA MET A 167 12.37 22.49 0.18
C MET A 167 12.50 23.59 -0.88
N TRP A 168 11.71 23.58 -1.95
CA TRP A 168 11.84 24.52 -3.05
C TRP A 168 11.80 25.99 -2.58
N PRO A 169 10.83 26.42 -1.73
CA PRO A 169 10.75 27.79 -1.26
C PRO A 169 11.98 28.28 -0.48
N SER A 170 12.77 27.36 0.07
CA SER A 170 14.01 27.64 0.80
C SER A 170 15.28 27.39 -0.02
N SER A 171 15.16 26.94 -1.26
CA SER A 171 16.30 26.60 -2.12
C SER A 171 16.93 27.86 -2.75
N PRO A 172 18.26 27.97 -2.76
CA PRO A 172 18.94 29.10 -3.41
C PRO A 172 18.59 29.19 -4.90
N GLY A 173 18.16 30.38 -5.35
CA GLY A 173 17.83 30.64 -6.76
C GLY A 173 16.45 30.15 -7.20
N TRP A 174 15.63 29.64 -6.31
CA TRP A 174 14.25 29.29 -6.65
C TRP A 174 13.44 30.56 -7.03
N SER A 175 12.61 30.41 -8.05
CA SER A 175 11.76 31.50 -8.58
C SER A 175 10.29 31.00 -8.62
N PRO A 176 9.42 31.53 -7.75
CA PRO A 176 8.01 31.13 -7.68
C PRO A 176 7.21 31.50 -8.95
N GLU A 177 7.69 32.46 -9.74
CA GLU A 177 7.07 32.85 -11.01
C GLU A 177 7.29 31.77 -12.10
N ILE A 178 8.38 30.98 -11.99
CA ILE A 178 8.72 29.91 -12.94
C ILE A 178 8.17 28.58 -12.44
N VAL A 179 8.41 28.29 -11.16
CA VAL A 179 7.94 27.06 -10.50
C VAL A 179 7.21 27.46 -9.23
N PRO A 180 5.88 27.53 -9.26
CA PRO A 180 5.09 27.87 -8.08
C PRO A 180 5.29 26.82 -6.97
N PRO A 181 5.10 27.20 -5.69
CA PRO A 181 5.21 26.25 -4.61
C PRO A 181 4.10 25.18 -4.72
N GLU A 182 4.44 23.95 -4.40
CA GLU A 182 3.46 22.88 -4.28
C GLU A 182 2.40 23.20 -3.22
N LYS A 183 1.25 22.55 -3.31
CA LYS A 183 0.11 22.85 -2.44
C LYS A 183 -0.27 21.64 -1.60
N ILE A 184 -0.67 21.90 -0.38
CA ILE A 184 -1.54 20.98 0.35
C ILE A 184 -2.96 21.19 -0.18
N MET A 185 -3.60 20.10 -0.53
CA MET A 185 -4.90 20.11 -1.18
C MET A 185 -5.92 19.24 -0.43
N GLU A 186 -7.19 19.48 -0.71
CA GLU A 186 -8.27 18.57 -0.35
C GLU A 186 -9.30 18.48 -1.49
N GLY A 187 -10.05 17.41 -1.54
CA GLY A 187 -11.09 17.23 -2.54
C GLY A 187 -12.13 16.20 -2.13
N LYS A 188 -13.25 16.25 -2.85
CA LYS A 188 -14.34 15.28 -2.74
C LYS A 188 -14.72 14.76 -4.10
N LYS A 189 -15.20 13.53 -4.15
CA LYS A 189 -15.67 12.88 -5.37
C LYS A 189 -16.72 13.74 -6.07
N GLY A 190 -16.50 14.00 -7.37
CA GLY A 190 -17.38 14.81 -8.19
C GLY A 190 -17.21 16.32 -8.02
N GLU A 191 -16.29 16.78 -7.19
CA GLU A 191 -15.94 18.18 -6.99
C GLU A 191 -14.50 18.45 -7.42
N LYS A 192 -14.19 19.69 -7.79
CA LYS A 192 -12.83 20.12 -8.05
C LYS A 192 -12.04 20.17 -6.74
N SER A 193 -10.83 19.63 -6.74
CA SER A 193 -9.95 19.74 -5.57
C SER A 193 -9.49 21.18 -5.32
N LEU A 194 -9.34 21.52 -4.05
CA LEU A 194 -9.01 22.86 -3.58
C LEU A 194 -7.58 22.90 -3.04
N ALA A 195 -6.80 23.85 -3.52
CA ALA A 195 -5.52 24.20 -2.91
C ALA A 195 -5.77 24.99 -1.61
N LEU A 196 -5.24 24.51 -0.49
CA LEU A 196 -5.48 25.09 0.83
C LEU A 196 -4.38 26.06 1.24
N LYS A 197 -3.12 25.67 1.03
CA LYS A 197 -1.93 26.43 1.43
C LYS A 197 -0.70 25.90 0.71
N ASP A 198 0.36 26.69 0.72
CA ASP A 198 1.65 26.29 0.19
C ASP A 198 2.22 25.15 1.03
N TYR A 199 2.92 24.22 0.37
CA TYR A 199 3.63 23.15 1.02
C TYR A 199 5.11 23.51 1.10
N ASP A 200 5.53 23.92 2.28
CA ASP A 200 6.89 24.32 2.63
C ASP A 200 7.43 23.47 3.78
N VAL A 201 8.65 23.76 4.23
CA VAL A 201 9.31 23.04 5.32
C VAL A 201 8.52 23.12 6.63
N GLU A 202 7.84 24.24 6.91
CA GLU A 202 7.00 24.38 8.12
C GLU A 202 5.77 23.45 8.01
N GLN A 203 5.15 23.38 6.84
CA GLN A 203 4.02 22.48 6.62
C GLN A 203 4.47 21.02 6.59
N ARG A 204 5.70 20.73 6.14
CA ARG A 204 6.29 19.38 6.20
C ARG A 204 6.34 18.83 7.63
N ARG A 205 6.66 19.68 8.62
CA ARG A 205 6.70 19.31 10.04
C ARG A 205 5.31 18.96 10.62
N LEU A 206 4.25 19.48 10.04
CA LEU A 206 2.91 19.43 10.61
C LEU A 206 1.95 18.48 9.89
N ILE A 207 2.24 18.11 8.65
CA ILE A 207 1.29 17.44 7.77
C ILE A 207 0.88 16.07 8.28
N ASP A 208 1.81 15.26 8.80
CA ASP A 208 1.52 13.89 9.23
C ASP A 208 0.62 13.83 10.47
N ALA A 209 0.72 14.82 11.35
CA ALA A 209 -0.21 14.97 12.48
C ALA A 209 -1.64 15.32 11.99
N GLU A 210 -1.78 16.19 10.98
CA GLU A 210 -3.08 16.52 10.41
C GLU A 210 -3.65 15.35 9.59
N ILE A 211 -2.82 14.62 8.83
CA ILE A 211 -3.18 13.37 8.14
C ILE A 211 -3.78 12.37 9.14
N THR A 212 -3.09 12.14 10.25
CA THR A 212 -3.52 11.23 11.31
C THR A 212 -4.86 11.66 11.92
N LYS A 213 -4.98 12.93 12.29
CA LYS A 213 -6.21 13.49 12.85
C LYS A 213 -7.40 13.34 11.90
N ARG A 214 -7.24 13.66 10.61
CA ARG A 214 -8.29 13.55 9.61
C ARG A 214 -8.70 12.10 9.34
N SER A 215 -7.75 11.18 9.29
CA SER A 215 -8.04 9.75 9.14
C SER A 215 -8.85 9.20 10.31
N ILE A 216 -8.51 9.57 11.54
CA ILE A 216 -9.28 9.21 12.75
C ILE A 216 -10.70 9.78 12.69
N ALA A 217 -10.85 11.04 12.30
CA ALA A 217 -12.16 11.68 12.16
C ALA A 217 -13.02 10.98 11.09
N PHE A 218 -12.43 10.59 9.96
CA PHE A 218 -13.11 9.81 8.92
C PHE A 218 -13.59 8.45 9.44
N MET A 219 -12.70 7.67 10.06
CA MET A 219 -13.07 6.39 10.67
C MET A 219 -14.22 6.53 11.67
N GLY A 220 -14.18 7.57 12.50
CA GLY A 220 -15.26 7.88 13.45
C GLY A 220 -16.60 8.20 12.79
N ARG A 221 -16.59 8.99 11.71
CA ARG A 221 -17.83 9.30 10.95
C ARG A 221 -18.40 8.04 10.30
N GLN A 222 -17.58 7.22 9.66
CA GLN A 222 -18.06 6.02 8.97
C GLN A 222 -18.52 4.94 9.95
N SER A 223 -17.79 4.74 11.06
CA SER A 223 -18.21 3.84 12.13
C SER A 223 -19.57 4.23 12.70
N LYS A 224 -19.79 5.52 12.99
CA LYS A 224 -21.08 6.05 13.48
C LYS A 224 -22.21 5.87 12.44
N ALA A 225 -21.90 5.99 11.16
CA ALA A 225 -22.86 5.78 10.07
C ALA A 225 -23.12 4.29 9.77
N GLY A 226 -22.38 3.37 10.38
CA GLY A 226 -22.45 1.93 10.08
C GLY A 226 -21.98 1.58 8.67
N LYS A 227 -21.23 2.46 7.99
CA LYS A 227 -20.74 2.27 6.63
C LYS A 227 -19.32 1.67 6.65
N PRO A 228 -19.06 0.57 5.91
CA PRO A 228 -17.70 0.05 5.78
C PRO A 228 -16.80 1.09 5.10
N PHE A 229 -15.53 1.12 5.46
CA PHE A 229 -14.61 2.10 4.91
C PHE A 229 -13.29 1.50 4.45
N PHE A 230 -12.69 2.16 3.47
CA PHE A 230 -11.30 2.04 3.07
C PHE A 230 -10.60 3.37 3.35
N ALA A 231 -9.79 3.40 4.39
CA ALA A 231 -8.92 4.52 4.74
C ALA A 231 -7.50 4.21 4.27
N TYR A 232 -7.06 4.86 3.19
CA TYR A 232 -5.69 4.80 2.70
C TYR A 232 -4.92 5.98 3.28
N VAL A 233 -4.11 5.69 4.31
CA VAL A 233 -3.33 6.69 5.03
C VAL A 233 -1.89 6.62 4.58
N ALA A 234 -1.53 7.50 3.66
CA ALA A 234 -0.22 7.59 3.06
C ALA A 234 0.63 8.63 3.79
N LEU A 235 1.18 8.24 4.95
CA LEU A 235 2.08 9.12 5.72
C LEU A 235 3.26 9.53 4.84
N THR A 236 3.70 10.78 5.00
CA THR A 236 4.83 11.31 4.25
C THR A 236 6.17 10.93 4.88
N GLN A 237 6.13 10.38 6.09
CA GLN A 237 7.28 9.92 6.87
C GLN A 237 7.76 8.54 6.44
N PRO A 238 9.09 8.26 6.56
CA PRO A 238 10.17 9.17 6.95
C PRO A 238 10.90 9.87 5.78
N HIS A 239 10.31 9.97 4.56
CA HIS A 239 10.91 10.60 3.38
C HIS A 239 11.52 12.00 3.68
N LEU A 240 12.59 12.37 2.96
CA LEU A 240 13.17 13.72 3.06
C LEU A 240 12.15 14.83 2.69
N PRO A 241 12.31 16.07 3.19
CA PRO A 241 13.28 16.50 4.18
C PRO A 241 12.97 15.95 5.58
N THR A 242 14.04 15.66 6.33
CA THR A 242 13.93 15.10 7.67
C THR A 242 13.60 16.20 8.67
N GLU A 243 12.31 16.48 8.78
CA GLU A 243 11.75 17.57 9.57
C GLU A 243 10.68 17.04 10.52
N PRO A 244 11.05 16.54 11.71
CA PRO A 244 10.08 16.03 12.67
C PRO A 244 9.20 17.17 13.20
N ASN A 245 7.99 16.83 13.59
CA ASN A 245 7.09 17.75 14.28
C ASN A 245 7.81 18.36 15.51
N PRO A 246 7.65 19.67 15.80
CA PRO A 246 8.26 20.29 16.97
C PRO A 246 8.04 19.56 18.29
N ALA A 247 6.90 18.85 18.42
CA ALA A 247 6.60 18.03 19.60
C ALA A 247 7.51 16.79 19.72
N PHE A 248 8.20 16.39 18.67
CA PHE A 248 9.09 15.22 18.65
C PHE A 248 10.57 15.60 18.54
N LYS A 249 10.87 16.82 18.15
CA LYS A 249 12.25 17.31 18.01
C LYS A 249 13.06 17.13 19.29
N GLY A 250 14.18 16.39 19.21
CA GLY A 250 15.08 16.08 20.31
C GLY A 250 14.60 14.95 21.25
N LYS A 251 13.45 14.32 21.01
CA LYS A 251 12.90 13.30 21.92
C LYS A 251 13.75 12.03 22.02
N THR A 252 14.37 11.60 20.93
CA THR A 252 15.19 10.37 20.95
C THR A 252 16.62 10.64 21.38
N GLY A 253 17.10 11.86 21.25
CA GLY A 253 18.52 12.22 21.40
C GLY A 253 19.43 11.71 20.26
N ASN A 254 18.86 11.12 19.20
CA ASN A 254 19.58 10.49 18.10
C ASN A 254 19.40 11.22 16.75
N GLY A 255 18.93 12.48 16.80
CA GLY A 255 18.75 13.33 15.61
C GLY A 255 17.39 13.18 14.95
N ASP A 256 17.18 14.02 13.94
CA ASP A 256 15.85 14.25 13.34
C ASP A 256 15.23 13.03 12.69
N TRP A 257 16.03 12.15 12.10
CA TRP A 257 15.52 10.90 11.53
C TRP A 257 14.88 10.00 12.60
N ALA A 258 15.59 9.79 13.72
CA ALA A 258 15.08 9.00 14.83
C ALA A 258 13.84 9.64 15.47
N ASP A 259 13.83 10.98 15.61
CA ASP A 259 12.69 11.72 16.11
C ASP A 259 11.48 11.59 15.17
N MET A 260 11.69 11.58 13.86
CA MET A 260 10.65 11.38 12.86
C MET A 260 10.11 9.94 12.87
N LEU A 261 10.95 8.92 13.09
CA LEU A 261 10.50 7.54 13.29
C LEU A 261 9.65 7.41 14.56
N ALA A 262 10.02 8.10 15.64
CA ALA A 262 9.23 8.15 16.87
C ALA A 262 7.87 8.86 16.68
N GLU A 263 7.83 9.91 15.87
CA GLU A 263 6.58 10.57 15.46
C GLU A 263 5.72 9.64 14.62
N MET A 264 6.30 8.96 13.63
CA MET A 264 5.60 7.98 12.78
C MET A 264 4.97 6.86 13.62
N ASP A 265 5.72 6.30 14.58
CA ASP A 265 5.20 5.29 15.51
C ASP A 265 4.03 5.81 16.35
N SER A 266 4.13 7.07 16.83
CA SER A 266 3.05 7.74 17.56
C SER A 266 1.80 7.94 16.68
N ASN A 267 1.96 8.37 15.44
CA ASN A 267 0.86 8.58 14.49
C ASN A 267 0.14 7.25 14.20
N VAL A 268 0.89 6.18 13.94
CA VAL A 268 0.31 4.83 13.79
C VAL A 268 -0.42 4.42 15.07
N GLY A 269 0.21 4.60 16.23
CA GLY A 269 -0.40 4.29 17.53
C GLY A 269 -1.73 4.99 17.77
N GLN A 270 -1.85 6.28 17.43
CA GLN A 270 -3.09 7.04 17.55
C GLN A 270 -4.21 6.45 16.68
N MET A 271 -3.90 6.00 15.46
CA MET A 271 -4.86 5.34 14.58
C MET A 271 -5.32 3.98 15.13
N LEU A 272 -4.39 3.19 15.68
CA LEU A 272 -4.72 1.92 16.33
C LEU A 272 -5.63 2.13 17.56
N ASP A 273 -5.30 3.11 18.40
CA ASP A 273 -6.12 3.49 19.56
C ASP A 273 -7.53 3.94 19.13
N ALA A 274 -7.64 4.63 17.99
CA ALA A 274 -8.93 5.05 17.46
C ALA A 274 -9.78 3.85 17.01
N VAL A 275 -9.18 2.88 16.33
CA VAL A 275 -9.85 1.62 15.95
C VAL A 275 -10.39 0.90 17.18
N ASP A 276 -9.60 0.85 18.27
CA ASP A 276 -10.00 0.22 19.53
C ASP A 276 -11.11 1.01 20.25
N LYS A 277 -10.96 2.33 20.38
CA LYS A 277 -11.94 3.23 21.02
C LYS A 277 -13.29 3.26 20.29
N LEU A 278 -13.29 3.10 18.97
CA LEU A 278 -14.51 3.03 18.16
C LEU A 278 -15.20 1.65 18.25
N GLY A 279 -14.60 0.66 18.91
CA GLY A 279 -15.16 -0.69 19.04
C GLY A 279 -15.20 -1.45 17.71
N ILE A 280 -14.32 -1.12 16.76
CA ILE A 280 -14.31 -1.72 15.42
C ILE A 280 -13.09 -2.62 15.17
N ARG A 281 -12.29 -2.90 16.21
CA ARG A 281 -11.04 -3.67 16.12
C ARG A 281 -11.22 -5.01 15.39
N ASP A 282 -12.20 -5.81 15.80
CA ASP A 282 -12.41 -7.15 15.25
C ASP A 282 -13.02 -7.14 13.84
N ASN A 283 -13.56 -6.00 13.42
CA ASN A 283 -14.11 -5.78 12.07
C ASN A 283 -13.23 -4.85 11.22
N THR A 284 -11.94 -4.77 11.50
CA THR A 284 -11.02 -3.91 10.75
C THR A 284 -9.74 -4.65 10.40
N ILE A 285 -9.45 -4.74 9.09
CA ILE A 285 -8.15 -5.12 8.58
C ILE A 285 -7.24 -3.90 8.73
N VAL A 286 -6.12 -4.06 9.44
CA VAL A 286 -5.07 -3.03 9.51
C VAL A 286 -3.85 -3.55 8.78
N VAL A 287 -3.37 -2.78 7.79
CA VAL A 287 -2.12 -3.02 7.07
C VAL A 287 -1.16 -1.88 7.36
N PHE A 288 0.10 -2.22 7.64
CA PHE A 288 1.22 -1.28 7.71
C PHE A 288 2.33 -1.76 6.79
N THR A 289 2.81 -0.89 5.90
CA THR A 289 3.92 -1.19 4.97
C THR A 289 4.58 0.09 4.45
N SER A 290 5.73 -0.05 3.77
CA SER A 290 6.41 1.04 3.04
C SER A 290 6.19 0.90 1.54
N ASP A 291 6.35 2.00 0.80
CA ASP A 291 6.22 1.98 -0.66
C ASP A 291 7.48 1.50 -1.39
N ASN A 292 8.65 1.64 -0.81
CA ASN A 292 9.91 1.10 -1.31
C ASN A 292 10.95 1.01 -0.18
N GLY A 293 12.14 0.52 -0.51
CA GLY A 293 13.23 0.37 0.45
C GLY A 293 13.79 1.70 0.93
N ALA A 294 14.81 1.57 1.79
CA ALA A 294 15.42 2.67 2.53
C ALA A 294 15.88 3.82 1.66
N GLU A 295 15.69 5.03 2.14
CA GLU A 295 16.26 6.25 1.60
C GLU A 295 17.69 6.46 2.12
N PHE A 296 18.53 7.07 1.29
CA PHE A 296 19.86 7.47 1.68
C PHE A 296 19.82 8.91 2.24
N MET A 297 19.84 9.03 3.57
CA MET A 297 19.76 10.31 4.29
C MET A 297 20.93 10.48 5.25
N ARG A 298 21.86 11.35 4.93
CA ARG A 298 22.95 11.67 5.88
C ARG A 298 22.50 12.71 6.92
N PRO A 299 22.95 12.59 8.17
CA PRO A 299 23.91 11.60 8.71
C PRO A 299 23.32 10.22 9.01
N TRP A 300 22.02 10.03 8.90
CA TRP A 300 21.32 8.75 9.10
C TRP A 300 21.10 8.07 7.76
N ASP A 301 21.95 7.10 7.45
CA ASP A 301 21.69 6.24 6.29
C ASP A 301 20.52 5.31 6.60
N GLY A 302 19.52 5.29 5.73
CA GLY A 302 18.39 4.37 5.82
C GLY A 302 18.88 2.93 5.85
N TRP A 303 18.23 2.08 6.68
CA TRP A 303 18.72 0.73 6.94
C TRP A 303 17.76 -0.34 6.42
N SER A 304 18.25 -1.09 5.43
CA SER A 304 17.52 -2.22 4.84
C SER A 304 17.77 -3.56 5.56
N GLY A 305 18.24 -3.54 6.80
CA GLY A 305 18.57 -4.75 7.57
C GLY A 305 19.72 -5.54 6.93
N PRO A 306 19.57 -6.86 6.72
CA PRO A 306 20.61 -7.68 6.12
C PRO A 306 20.75 -7.47 4.61
N TRP A 307 19.78 -6.78 3.97
CA TRP A 307 19.69 -6.63 2.53
C TRP A 307 20.57 -5.49 2.03
N ARG A 308 21.22 -5.67 0.90
CA ARG A 308 21.94 -4.60 0.19
C ARG A 308 20.98 -3.84 -0.70
N GLY A 309 21.31 -2.57 -0.97
CA GLY A 309 20.56 -1.69 -1.84
C GLY A 309 19.63 -0.75 -1.10
N GLN A 310 19.11 0.20 -1.85
CA GLN A 310 18.24 1.27 -1.41
C GLN A 310 17.21 1.53 -2.51
N TYR A 311 16.26 2.42 -2.27
CA TYR A 311 15.30 2.82 -3.30
C TYR A 311 16.01 3.23 -4.61
N PHE A 312 15.35 3.13 -5.74
CA PHE A 312 15.90 3.20 -7.10
C PHE A 312 16.78 2.02 -7.52
N THR A 313 16.92 0.97 -6.72
CA THR A 313 17.69 -0.22 -7.10
C THR A 313 16.83 -1.49 -7.09
N ALA A 314 17.17 -2.45 -7.95
CA ALA A 314 16.53 -3.76 -7.99
C ALA A 314 17.08 -4.73 -6.93
N LEU A 315 17.99 -4.30 -6.07
CA LEU A 315 18.51 -5.06 -4.96
C LEU A 315 17.44 -5.24 -3.88
N GLU A 316 17.55 -6.30 -3.06
CA GLU A 316 16.56 -6.60 -2.03
C GLU A 316 16.28 -5.40 -1.10
N GLY A 317 17.33 -4.65 -0.73
CA GLY A 317 17.18 -3.45 0.10
C GLY A 317 16.39 -2.31 -0.55
N GLY A 318 16.25 -2.33 -1.88
CA GLY A 318 15.44 -1.36 -2.62
C GLY A 318 13.96 -1.75 -2.75
N ILE A 319 13.68 -3.05 -2.78
CA ILE A 319 12.33 -3.57 -3.07
C ILE A 319 11.68 -4.30 -1.89
N ARG A 320 12.46 -4.84 -0.94
CA ARG A 320 11.95 -5.57 0.20
C ARG A 320 11.66 -4.60 1.35
N VAL A 321 10.41 -4.61 1.82
CA VAL A 321 9.88 -3.65 2.80
C VAL A 321 9.27 -4.35 4.01
N PRO A 322 9.16 -3.67 5.17
CA PRO A 322 8.38 -4.20 6.27
C PRO A 322 6.89 -4.27 5.89
N PHE A 323 6.21 -5.34 6.31
CA PHE A 323 4.78 -5.53 6.12
C PHE A 323 4.16 -6.23 7.31
N LEU A 324 3.16 -5.61 7.87
CA LEU A 324 2.37 -6.12 8.99
C LEU A 324 0.89 -6.07 8.60
N ILE A 325 0.16 -7.16 8.86
CA ILE A 325 -1.28 -7.22 8.67
C ILE A 325 -1.96 -7.85 9.87
N ARG A 326 -2.99 -7.16 10.39
CA ARG A 326 -3.80 -7.62 11.52
C ARG A 326 -5.28 -7.64 11.16
N TRP A 327 -5.95 -8.73 11.49
CA TRP A 327 -7.40 -8.87 11.50
C TRP A 327 -7.80 -9.85 12.62
N PRO A 328 -8.15 -9.36 13.82
CA PRO A 328 -8.43 -10.23 14.95
C PRO A 328 -9.54 -11.25 14.65
N GLY A 329 -9.35 -12.48 15.13
CA GLY A 329 -10.28 -13.57 14.89
C GLY A 329 -10.31 -14.17 13.47
N LYS A 330 -9.60 -13.55 12.51
CA LYS A 330 -9.50 -14.03 11.12
C LYS A 330 -8.05 -14.35 10.73
N ILE A 331 -7.10 -13.54 11.14
CA ILE A 331 -5.67 -13.74 10.91
C ILE A 331 -5.02 -14.14 12.25
N ALA A 332 -4.28 -15.25 12.25
CA ALA A 332 -3.60 -15.73 13.46
C ALA A 332 -2.53 -14.73 13.92
N ALA A 333 -2.56 -14.39 15.21
CA ALA A 333 -1.59 -13.50 15.84
C ALA A 333 -0.19 -14.13 15.91
N GLY A 334 0.86 -13.30 15.83
CA GLY A 334 2.26 -13.69 15.98
C GLY A 334 2.81 -14.54 14.83
N ARG A 335 2.11 -14.64 13.72
CA ARG A 335 2.56 -15.43 12.57
C ARG A 335 3.69 -14.70 11.82
N VAL A 336 4.72 -15.44 11.44
CA VAL A 336 5.86 -14.93 10.65
C VAL A 336 5.98 -15.79 9.39
N SER A 337 6.17 -15.16 8.22
CA SER A 337 6.34 -15.89 6.97
C SER A 337 7.37 -15.21 6.05
N ASN A 338 8.15 -16.05 5.35
CA ASN A 338 9.08 -15.62 4.30
C ASN A 338 8.56 -15.93 2.88
N GLU A 339 7.28 -16.21 2.74
CA GLU A 339 6.65 -16.36 1.42
C GLU A 339 6.64 -15.01 0.68
N ILE A 340 6.81 -15.05 -0.62
CA ILE A 340 6.82 -13.83 -1.47
C ILE A 340 5.41 -13.27 -1.56
N VAL A 341 5.26 -12.00 -1.23
CA VAL A 341 4.09 -11.19 -1.58
C VAL A 341 4.61 -9.90 -2.23
N HIS A 342 3.87 -9.36 -3.17
CA HIS A 342 4.20 -8.09 -3.82
C HIS A 342 3.08 -7.06 -3.58
N GLY A 343 3.42 -5.77 -3.55
CA GLY A 343 2.42 -4.70 -3.39
C GLY A 343 1.27 -4.79 -4.38
N VAL A 344 1.57 -5.20 -5.61
CA VAL A 344 0.56 -5.44 -6.66
C VAL A 344 -0.53 -6.43 -6.24
N ASP A 345 -0.24 -7.40 -5.35
CA ASP A 345 -1.18 -8.43 -4.89
C ASP A 345 -2.25 -7.88 -3.94
N MET A 346 -2.01 -6.71 -3.37
CA MET A 346 -2.95 -6.13 -2.41
C MET A 346 -4.28 -5.76 -3.06
N PHE A 347 -4.30 -5.43 -4.36
CA PHE A 347 -5.54 -5.15 -5.08
C PHE A 347 -6.50 -6.35 -5.04
N ALA A 348 -6.11 -7.49 -5.62
CA ALA A 348 -6.96 -8.69 -5.68
C ALA A 348 -7.30 -9.23 -4.28
N THR A 349 -6.34 -9.16 -3.36
CA THR A 349 -6.49 -9.62 -1.98
C THR A 349 -7.54 -8.78 -1.22
N LEU A 350 -7.40 -7.46 -1.23
CA LEU A 350 -8.35 -6.59 -0.54
C LEU A 350 -9.72 -6.58 -1.21
N ALA A 351 -9.76 -6.61 -2.54
CA ALA A 351 -11.01 -6.76 -3.28
C ALA A 351 -11.76 -8.05 -2.87
N LYS A 352 -11.04 -9.18 -2.81
CA LYS A 352 -11.62 -10.46 -2.36
C LYS A 352 -12.14 -10.40 -0.94
N LEU A 353 -11.33 -9.91 0.00
CA LEU A 353 -11.71 -9.81 1.41
C LEU A 353 -12.88 -8.85 1.67
N ALA A 354 -13.05 -7.84 0.81
CA ALA A 354 -14.12 -6.85 0.87
C ALA A 354 -15.36 -7.22 0.06
N GLY A 355 -15.31 -8.28 -0.74
CA GLY A 355 -16.37 -8.64 -1.68
C GLY A 355 -16.52 -7.64 -2.84
N ALA A 356 -15.42 -7.00 -3.24
CA ALA A 356 -15.33 -6.12 -4.39
C ALA A 356 -14.91 -6.88 -5.65
N LYS A 357 -15.09 -6.30 -6.81
CA LYS A 357 -14.73 -6.90 -8.11
C LYS A 357 -13.30 -6.56 -8.47
N VAL A 358 -12.60 -7.52 -9.07
CA VAL A 358 -11.33 -7.30 -9.76
C VAL A 358 -11.66 -7.08 -11.25
N PRO A 359 -11.07 -6.08 -11.94
CA PRO A 359 -11.27 -5.87 -13.38
C PRO A 359 -10.91 -7.11 -14.19
N THR A 360 -11.71 -7.38 -15.24
CA THR A 360 -11.51 -8.52 -16.15
C THR A 360 -11.29 -8.08 -17.61
N ASP A 361 -11.39 -6.77 -17.88
CA ASP A 361 -11.24 -6.14 -19.20
C ASP A 361 -9.77 -5.80 -19.54
N ARG A 362 -8.88 -6.03 -18.60
CA ARG A 362 -7.44 -5.72 -18.69
C ARG A 362 -6.60 -6.78 -18.00
N PRO A 363 -5.31 -6.96 -18.38
CA PRO A 363 -4.43 -7.88 -17.67
C PRO A 363 -4.15 -7.40 -16.25
N MET A 364 -4.43 -8.23 -15.27
CA MET A 364 -4.09 -8.00 -13.87
C MET A 364 -2.82 -8.78 -13.54
N ASP A 365 -1.85 -8.11 -12.87
CA ASP A 365 -0.66 -8.77 -12.34
C ASP A 365 -0.84 -9.20 -10.88
N SER A 366 -1.92 -8.74 -10.26
CA SER A 366 -2.32 -9.02 -8.89
C SER A 366 -2.77 -10.47 -8.71
N LEU A 367 -2.25 -11.14 -7.68
CA LEU A 367 -2.67 -12.47 -7.23
C LEU A 367 -3.37 -12.36 -5.87
N ASP A 368 -4.48 -13.06 -5.72
CA ASP A 368 -5.23 -13.11 -4.46
C ASP A 368 -4.43 -13.89 -3.39
N GLN A 369 -4.08 -13.24 -2.30
CA GLN A 369 -3.36 -13.79 -1.15
C GLN A 369 -4.28 -14.05 0.05
N SER A 370 -5.59 -13.96 -0.11
CA SER A 370 -6.54 -14.06 1.00
C SER A 370 -6.43 -15.40 1.74
N ASP A 371 -6.33 -16.52 1.02
CA ASP A 371 -6.20 -17.84 1.65
C ASP A 371 -4.87 -17.98 2.42
N PHE A 372 -3.81 -17.37 1.93
CA PHE A 372 -2.53 -17.33 2.64
C PHE A 372 -2.64 -16.48 3.92
N PHE A 373 -3.20 -15.28 3.87
CA PHE A 373 -3.36 -14.44 5.05
C PHE A 373 -4.30 -15.04 6.09
N LEU A 374 -5.40 -15.67 5.65
CA LEU A 374 -6.36 -16.33 6.53
C LEU A 374 -5.88 -17.69 7.07
N GLY A 375 -4.68 -18.15 6.71
CA GLY A 375 -4.12 -19.41 7.17
C GLY A 375 -4.73 -20.67 6.57
N LYS A 376 -5.50 -20.55 5.48
CA LYS A 376 -6.03 -21.67 4.71
C LYS A 376 -4.95 -22.28 3.80
N SER A 377 -3.91 -21.51 3.47
CA SER A 377 -2.71 -21.93 2.75
C SER A 377 -1.47 -21.48 3.51
N GLU A 378 -0.47 -22.35 3.61
CA GLU A 378 0.87 -21.98 4.11
C GLU A 378 1.71 -21.28 3.03
N LYS A 379 1.35 -21.44 1.76
CA LYS A 379 2.02 -20.89 0.60
C LYS A 379 1.30 -19.65 0.08
N SER A 380 2.09 -18.63 -0.26
CA SER A 380 1.64 -17.51 -1.08
C SER A 380 1.27 -17.98 -2.48
N ALA A 381 0.34 -17.29 -3.12
CA ALA A 381 0.00 -17.51 -4.52
C ALA A 381 1.11 -17.05 -5.50
N ARG A 382 2.09 -16.27 -5.00
CA ARG A 382 3.17 -15.70 -5.82
C ARG A 382 4.48 -16.46 -5.63
N GLU A 383 5.02 -17.00 -6.72
CA GLU A 383 6.36 -17.60 -6.69
C GLU A 383 7.48 -16.64 -7.14
N GLY A 384 7.13 -15.57 -7.86
CA GLY A 384 8.11 -14.62 -8.36
C GLY A 384 7.51 -13.49 -9.19
N PHE A 385 8.35 -12.56 -9.63
CA PHE A 385 7.95 -11.38 -10.39
C PHE A 385 9.15 -10.73 -11.12
N PRO A 386 8.91 -10.01 -12.26
CA PRO A 386 9.93 -9.18 -12.90
C PRO A 386 10.14 -7.90 -12.09
N ILE A 387 11.37 -7.37 -12.09
CA ILE A 387 11.76 -6.15 -11.37
C ILE A 387 12.19 -5.10 -12.37
N TRP A 388 11.53 -3.95 -12.32
CA TRP A 388 11.78 -2.83 -13.21
C TRP A 388 12.42 -1.67 -12.46
N CYS A 389 13.44 -1.05 -13.07
CA CYS A 389 13.97 0.25 -12.65
C CYS A 389 13.72 1.24 -13.78
N GLY A 390 12.73 2.11 -13.62
CA GLY A 390 12.21 2.87 -14.74
C GLY A 390 11.58 1.94 -15.79
N ASP A 391 11.88 2.18 -17.06
CA ASP A 391 11.43 1.38 -18.20
C ASP A 391 12.28 0.12 -18.46
N ARG A 392 13.30 -0.13 -17.64
CA ARG A 392 14.25 -1.24 -17.85
C ARG A 392 13.95 -2.44 -16.99
N LEU A 393 13.78 -3.61 -17.61
CA LEU A 393 13.78 -4.88 -16.90
C LEU A 393 15.18 -5.14 -16.33
N THR A 394 15.31 -4.97 -15.02
CA THR A 394 16.62 -5.01 -14.34
C THR A 394 16.92 -6.37 -13.76
N ALA A 395 15.91 -7.05 -13.22
CA ALA A 395 16.06 -8.38 -12.64
C ALA A 395 14.75 -9.16 -12.68
N VAL A 396 14.80 -10.44 -12.34
CA VAL A 396 13.64 -11.28 -12.03
C VAL A 396 13.92 -12.05 -10.76
N LYS A 397 12.92 -12.10 -9.87
CA LYS A 397 12.95 -12.88 -8.63
C LYS A 397 12.05 -14.10 -8.76
N TRP A 398 12.52 -15.25 -8.31
CA TRP A 398 11.75 -16.48 -8.20
C TRP A 398 12.16 -17.25 -6.95
N ARG A 399 11.23 -17.40 -6.00
CA ARG A 399 11.49 -18.00 -4.67
C ARG A 399 12.69 -17.31 -3.98
N ASN A 400 13.73 -18.04 -3.63
CA ASN A 400 14.95 -17.50 -3.04
C ASN A 400 16.05 -17.16 -4.07
N TRP A 401 15.69 -17.10 -5.35
CA TRP A 401 16.62 -16.82 -6.43
C TRP A 401 16.33 -15.50 -7.11
N LYS A 402 17.40 -14.86 -7.57
CA LYS A 402 17.32 -13.62 -8.32
C LYS A 402 18.28 -13.65 -9.50
N LEU A 403 17.82 -13.22 -10.66
CA LEU A 403 18.60 -13.12 -11.88
C LEU A 403 18.67 -11.66 -12.28
N HIS A 404 19.85 -11.07 -12.22
CA HIS A 404 20.10 -9.70 -12.66
C HIS A 404 20.54 -9.66 -14.11
N PHE A 405 19.91 -8.78 -14.89
CA PHE A 405 20.30 -8.43 -16.26
C PHE A 405 21.10 -7.13 -16.29
N ILE A 406 20.82 -6.24 -15.33
CA ILE A 406 21.43 -4.93 -15.17
C ILE A 406 21.89 -4.80 -13.72
N ARG A 407 23.09 -4.27 -13.51
CA ARG A 407 23.62 -3.93 -12.20
C ARG A 407 23.55 -2.42 -12.00
N GLN A 408 22.98 -2.00 -10.89
CA GLN A 408 22.97 -0.64 -10.39
C GLN A 408 22.96 -0.71 -8.87
N ASP A 409 24.04 -0.32 -8.23
CA ASP A 409 24.25 -0.51 -6.78
C ASP A 409 23.65 0.64 -5.97
N THR A 410 23.63 1.86 -6.56
CA THR A 410 22.98 3.04 -5.95
C THR A 410 22.15 3.79 -7.01
N MET A 411 21.30 4.72 -6.58
CA MET A 411 20.51 5.55 -7.50
C MET A 411 21.38 6.45 -8.39
N PHE A 412 22.61 6.73 -7.98
CA PHE A 412 23.55 7.63 -8.69
C PHE A 412 24.46 6.87 -9.66
N ASP A 413 24.52 5.54 -9.55
CA ASP A 413 25.35 4.75 -10.45
C ASP A 413 24.69 4.60 -11.82
N PRO A 414 25.48 4.64 -12.91
CA PRO A 414 24.95 4.32 -14.22
C PRO A 414 24.55 2.85 -14.26
N PRO A 415 23.36 2.52 -14.83
CA PRO A 415 22.94 1.13 -14.98
C PRO A 415 23.84 0.38 -15.97
N ALA A 416 24.51 -0.65 -15.50
CA ALA A 416 25.44 -1.47 -16.32
C ALA A 416 24.75 -2.76 -16.77
N LYS A 417 24.52 -2.92 -18.08
CA LYS A 417 24.02 -4.17 -18.65
C LYS A 417 25.08 -5.26 -18.50
N LEU A 418 24.68 -6.40 -17.93
CA LEU A 418 25.57 -7.53 -17.74
C LEU A 418 25.72 -8.34 -19.04
N GLY A 419 26.97 -8.68 -19.42
CA GLY A 419 27.21 -9.56 -20.54
C GLY A 419 26.70 -10.98 -20.30
N ILE A 420 26.79 -11.45 -19.06
CA ILE A 420 26.20 -12.69 -18.56
C ILE A 420 25.32 -12.31 -17.36
N PRO A 421 24.02 -12.65 -17.36
CA PRO A 421 23.14 -12.40 -16.22
C PRO A 421 23.67 -13.03 -14.92
N SER A 422 23.53 -12.31 -13.81
CA SER A 422 24.07 -12.73 -12.51
C SER A 422 22.99 -13.47 -11.72
N ILE A 423 23.27 -14.74 -11.38
CA ILE A 423 22.37 -15.60 -10.58
C ILE A 423 22.76 -15.48 -9.11
N ILE A 424 21.80 -15.12 -8.25
CA ILE A 424 21.99 -14.98 -6.81
C ILE A 424 21.05 -15.92 -6.06
N ASN A 425 21.60 -16.59 -5.03
CA ASN A 425 20.79 -17.30 -4.04
C ASN A 425 20.67 -16.45 -2.78
N LEU A 426 19.50 -15.84 -2.57
CA LEU A 426 19.24 -14.91 -1.48
C LEU A 426 19.32 -15.55 -0.06
N TYR A 427 19.29 -16.89 0.07
CA TYR A 427 19.48 -17.54 1.37
C TYR A 427 20.95 -17.57 1.77
N THR A 428 21.86 -17.76 0.81
CA THR A 428 23.29 -17.85 1.07
C THR A 428 24.01 -16.52 0.85
N ASP A 429 23.39 -15.62 0.10
CA ASP A 429 23.93 -14.29 -0.23
C ASP A 429 22.82 -13.21 -0.20
N PRO A 430 22.37 -12.79 0.98
CA PRO A 430 21.36 -11.75 1.11
C PRO A 430 21.85 -10.37 0.65
N ARG A 431 23.15 -10.20 0.48
CA ARG A 431 23.77 -8.95 -0.01
C ARG A 431 23.96 -8.89 -1.52
N GLU A 432 23.66 -9.97 -2.21
CA GLU A 432 23.74 -10.04 -3.69
C GLU A 432 25.12 -9.68 -4.23
N GLU A 433 26.17 -10.19 -3.59
CA GLU A 433 27.58 -9.91 -3.90
C GLU A 433 28.30 -11.09 -4.60
N LYS A 434 27.74 -12.31 -4.48
CA LYS A 434 28.42 -13.57 -4.87
C LYS A 434 27.56 -14.38 -5.83
N PRO A 435 27.66 -14.14 -7.16
CA PRO A 435 26.94 -14.93 -8.14
C PRO A 435 27.28 -16.42 -8.08
N THR A 436 26.27 -17.25 -8.36
CA THR A 436 26.42 -18.72 -8.42
C THR A 436 26.35 -19.24 -9.86
N ALA A 437 26.73 -20.51 -10.07
CA ALA A 437 26.64 -21.21 -11.36
C ALA A 437 25.36 -22.08 -11.47
N ASP A 438 24.34 -21.85 -10.65
CA ASP A 438 23.10 -22.64 -10.61
C ASP A 438 22.18 -22.35 -11.80
N THR A 439 22.62 -22.61 -13.01
CA THR A 439 21.95 -22.23 -14.26
C THR A 439 20.56 -22.85 -14.45
N TRP A 440 20.21 -23.92 -13.71
CA TRP A 440 18.91 -24.57 -13.77
C TRP A 440 17.76 -23.63 -13.36
N VAL A 441 18.02 -22.64 -12.51
CA VAL A 441 17.03 -21.66 -12.04
C VAL A 441 16.66 -20.63 -13.11
N VAL A 442 17.46 -20.49 -14.17
CA VAL A 442 17.22 -19.51 -15.24
C VAL A 442 15.92 -19.81 -15.99
N THR A 443 15.62 -21.09 -16.22
CA THR A 443 14.40 -21.49 -16.96
C THR A 443 13.10 -21.00 -16.29
N PRO A 444 12.80 -21.27 -15.00
CA PRO A 444 11.60 -20.75 -14.37
C PRO A 444 11.57 -19.22 -14.28
N MET A 445 12.73 -18.57 -14.12
CA MET A 445 12.81 -17.10 -14.10
C MET A 445 12.50 -16.48 -15.46
N LEU A 446 13.09 -17.00 -16.54
CA LEU A 446 12.78 -16.50 -17.89
C LEU A 446 11.35 -16.82 -18.33
N LYS A 447 10.73 -17.86 -17.78
CA LYS A 447 9.30 -18.13 -17.99
C LYS A 447 8.43 -16.99 -17.44
N ILE A 448 8.77 -16.43 -16.27
CA ILE A 448 8.06 -15.27 -15.70
C ILE A 448 8.17 -14.08 -16.66
N VAL A 449 9.38 -13.76 -17.10
CA VAL A 449 9.63 -12.67 -18.05
C VAL A 449 8.86 -12.88 -19.36
N GLY A 450 9.00 -14.07 -19.96
CA GLY A 450 8.34 -14.39 -21.24
C GLY A 450 6.80 -14.35 -21.15
N SER A 451 6.22 -14.77 -20.02
CA SER A 451 4.76 -14.64 -19.81
C SER A 451 4.31 -13.19 -19.76
N PHE A 452 5.10 -12.32 -19.09
CA PHE A 452 4.83 -10.89 -19.07
C PHE A 452 4.95 -10.28 -20.48
N GLU A 453 6.03 -10.56 -21.22
CA GLU A 453 6.25 -10.07 -22.58
C GLU A 453 5.14 -10.54 -23.55
N GLN A 454 4.66 -11.77 -23.39
CA GLN A 454 3.54 -12.27 -24.20
C GLN A 454 2.26 -11.50 -23.90
N SER A 455 2.00 -11.20 -22.63
CA SER A 455 0.86 -10.36 -22.21
C SER A 455 0.95 -8.95 -22.79
N VAL A 456 2.16 -8.36 -22.86
CA VAL A 456 2.37 -7.02 -23.45
C VAL A 456 2.08 -7.00 -24.95
N LYS A 457 2.36 -8.09 -25.68
CA LYS A 457 2.00 -8.19 -27.10
C LYS A 457 0.49 -8.15 -27.34
N GLN A 458 -0.29 -8.66 -26.40
CA GLN A 458 -1.76 -8.68 -26.45
C GLN A 458 -2.37 -7.38 -25.91
N HIS A 459 -1.72 -6.80 -24.90
CA HIS A 459 -2.16 -5.60 -24.19
C HIS A 459 -0.98 -4.63 -24.08
N PRO A 460 -0.79 -3.75 -25.06
CA PRO A 460 0.32 -2.81 -25.08
C PRO A 460 0.41 -1.96 -23.81
N LEU A 461 1.64 -1.60 -23.45
CA LEU A 461 1.91 -0.71 -22.33
C LEU A 461 1.35 0.69 -22.61
N ILE A 462 0.86 1.36 -21.59
CA ILE A 462 0.52 2.78 -21.66
C ILE A 462 1.84 3.58 -21.59
N PRO A 463 2.18 4.40 -22.57
CA PRO A 463 3.38 5.23 -22.49
C PRO A 463 3.32 6.23 -21.33
N MET A 464 4.47 6.53 -20.72
CA MET A 464 4.55 7.65 -19.76
C MET A 464 4.16 8.96 -20.47
N GLY A 465 3.42 9.82 -19.75
CA GLY A 465 2.95 11.09 -20.32
C GLY A 465 1.73 10.97 -21.22
N THR A 466 1.07 9.82 -21.25
CA THR A 466 -0.17 9.65 -22.03
C THR A 466 -1.26 10.61 -21.51
N PRO A 467 -1.87 11.45 -22.38
CA PRO A 467 -2.96 12.34 -21.97
C PRO A 467 -4.28 11.60 -21.78
N ASP A 468 -5.22 12.24 -21.10
CA ASP A 468 -6.62 11.81 -21.05
C ASP A 468 -7.48 12.60 -22.07
N PRO A 469 -8.57 11.99 -22.63
CA PRO A 469 -8.94 10.60 -22.39
C PRO A 469 -8.03 9.61 -23.13
N TYR A 470 -7.67 8.53 -22.46
CA TYR A 470 -6.92 7.41 -23.04
C TYR A 470 -7.86 6.26 -23.38
N THR A 471 -7.63 5.62 -24.53
CA THR A 471 -8.27 4.36 -24.93
C THR A 471 -7.19 3.41 -25.43
N PRO A 472 -7.13 2.16 -24.94
CA PRO A 472 -6.15 1.19 -25.41
C PRO A 472 -6.26 0.96 -26.92
N PRO A 473 -5.15 0.76 -27.65
CA PRO A 473 -5.18 0.30 -29.03
C PRO A 473 -5.95 -1.02 -29.14
N LYS A 474 -6.71 -1.18 -30.24
CA LYS A 474 -7.45 -2.42 -30.55
C LYS A 474 -6.50 -3.51 -31.02
#